data_6ec3007bdee8c408d6c70263557ecfa3
#
_entry.id   6ec3007bdee8c408d6c70263557ecfa3
#
_cell.length_a   1.000
_cell.length_b   1.000
_cell.length_c   1.000
_cell.angle_alpha   90.00
_cell.angle_beta   90.00
_cell.angle_gamma   90.00
#
_symmetry.space_group_name_H-M   'P 1'
#
loop_
_entity.id
_entity.type
_entity.pdbx_description
1 polymer ?
#
loop_
_entity_poly.entity_id
_entity_poly.type
_entity_poly.pdbx_seq_one_letter_code
_entity_poly.pdbx_strand_id
1 'polypeptide(L)'
;MRDTYESPLASRYADKEMKYLFSPDMKFKTWRRLWIALAESEMELGLPVTQEQVDELKAHAEDINYEVAEERERLVRHDVMSHVYAYGQQCPKAAGIIHLGATSCYVGDNTDIIIMTEAMKIVRKKLVNVIRILSHFAEEYKDLPTLAFTHFQPAQPTTVGKRATLWMQEFLMDLEDVEYQLSKAKLLGSKGTTGTQASFLELFDGNDEMAAKIDAKIAEKMGYESCFAVSGQTYPRKLDSQMLNVLSCIAQSAAKFSNDIRLLQHLKEVEEPFEKNQIGSSAMAYKRNPMRSERIASLARYIVVDALNPAITASTQWFERTLDDSANKRISVPEAFLATDAILNLVMNVADGLVVYPKVIEQHLRRELPFMATENIMMDAAKRGADRQELHEHVRVHSMAASKVIKEEGGENDLLERIANDPIFGVTLDELKGIVDPHKYVGRAPRQTEIFLHDVVKPVLDRYADTETETAEINL
;
A
#
# COMPACT_ATOMS: atom_id res chain seq x y z
N MET A 1 -25.77 19.77 9.20
CA MET A 1 -25.11 21.08 8.89
C MET A 1 -23.84 20.77 8.13
N ARG A 2 -23.46 21.59 7.15
CA ARG A 2 -22.23 21.39 6.34
C ARG A 2 -21.32 22.62 6.51
N ASP A 3 -21.21 23.10 7.72
CA ASP A 3 -20.55 24.33 8.15
C ASP A 3 -19.27 24.08 8.97
N THR A 4 -18.83 22.83 9.03
CA THR A 4 -17.61 22.42 9.72
C THR A 4 -16.67 21.70 8.74
N TYR A 5 -15.37 21.81 9.00
CA TYR A 5 -14.36 21.08 8.23
C TYR A 5 -14.42 19.58 8.54
N GLU A 6 -14.39 18.76 7.49
CA GLU A 6 -14.21 17.33 7.57
C GLU A 6 -13.03 16.91 6.71
N SER A 7 -12.19 16.00 7.22
CA SER A 7 -11.07 15.47 6.42
C SER A 7 -11.59 14.73 5.19
N PRO A 8 -11.11 15.07 3.98
CA PRO A 8 -11.47 14.34 2.75
C PRO A 8 -11.11 12.84 2.81
N LEU A 9 -10.13 12.46 3.60
CA LEU A 9 -9.76 11.05 3.79
C LEU A 9 -10.94 10.26 4.40
N ALA A 10 -11.61 10.83 5.39
CA ALA A 10 -12.76 10.20 6.04
C ALA A 10 -14.06 10.37 5.25
N SER A 11 -14.31 11.57 4.67
CA SER A 11 -15.60 11.86 4.02
C SER A 11 -15.70 11.35 2.58
N ARG A 12 -14.57 11.11 1.89
CA ARG A 12 -14.57 10.77 0.45
C ARG A 12 -13.75 9.55 0.05
N TYR A 13 -12.61 9.28 0.69
CA TYR A 13 -11.61 8.41 0.10
C TYR A 13 -11.46 7.04 0.74
N ALA A 14 -11.40 6.96 2.08
CA ALA A 14 -11.20 5.70 2.78
C ALA A 14 -12.51 4.89 2.93
N ASP A 15 -12.38 3.58 2.99
CA ASP A 15 -13.50 2.65 3.19
C ASP A 15 -14.05 2.68 4.63
N LYS A 16 -15.27 2.16 4.78
CA LYS A 16 -15.95 2.10 6.07
C LYS A 16 -15.17 1.26 7.10
N GLU A 17 -14.59 0.16 6.67
CA GLU A 17 -13.84 -0.75 7.54
C GLU A 17 -12.62 -0.04 8.15
N MET A 18 -11.80 0.59 7.32
CA MET A 18 -10.64 1.36 7.79
C MET A 18 -11.07 2.54 8.68
N LYS A 19 -12.11 3.27 8.31
CA LYS A 19 -12.65 4.38 9.13
C LYS A 19 -13.14 3.91 10.49
N TYR A 20 -13.79 2.73 10.54
CA TYR A 20 -14.26 2.17 11.80
C TYR A 20 -13.10 1.86 12.77
N LEU A 21 -11.98 1.32 12.27
CA LEU A 21 -10.82 1.03 13.11
C LEU A 21 -10.30 2.26 13.87
N PHE A 22 -10.36 3.44 13.24
CA PHE A 22 -9.91 4.70 13.85
C PHE A 22 -11.04 5.50 14.50
N SER A 23 -12.22 4.89 14.66
CA SER A 23 -13.39 5.53 15.31
C SER A 23 -13.31 5.51 16.83
N PRO A 24 -14.03 6.42 17.51
CA PRO A 24 -14.22 6.36 18.96
C PRO A 24 -14.79 5.02 19.44
N ASP A 25 -15.73 4.44 18.69
CA ASP A 25 -16.33 3.14 19.03
C ASP A 25 -15.28 2.04 19.13
N MET A 26 -14.44 1.88 18.11
CA MET A 26 -13.36 0.89 18.13
C MET A 26 -12.39 1.14 19.27
N LYS A 27 -12.01 2.41 19.50
CA LYS A 27 -11.09 2.81 20.57
C LYS A 27 -11.66 2.41 21.94
N PHE A 28 -12.84 2.84 22.27
CA PHE A 28 -13.38 2.69 23.65
C PHE A 28 -13.90 1.27 23.94
N LYS A 29 -14.41 0.56 22.93
CA LYS A 29 -14.72 -0.87 23.05
C LYS A 29 -13.44 -1.70 23.27
N THR A 30 -12.34 -1.35 22.61
CA THR A 30 -11.05 -1.98 22.86
C THR A 30 -10.53 -1.68 24.27
N TRP A 31 -10.72 -0.49 24.81
CA TRP A 31 -10.41 -0.19 26.22
C TRP A 31 -11.18 -1.11 27.17
N ARG A 32 -12.46 -1.32 26.94
CA ARG A 32 -13.26 -2.25 27.77
C ARG A 32 -12.77 -3.68 27.67
N ARG A 33 -12.45 -4.15 26.47
CA ARG A 33 -11.85 -5.48 26.26
C ARG A 33 -10.53 -5.64 27.03
N LEU A 34 -9.70 -4.61 27.02
CA LEU A 34 -8.43 -4.59 27.79
C LEU A 34 -8.68 -4.61 29.30
N TRP A 35 -9.65 -3.85 29.82
CA TRP A 35 -10.01 -3.90 31.23
C TRP A 35 -10.59 -5.26 31.64
N ILE A 36 -11.37 -5.90 30.78
CA ILE A 36 -11.85 -7.27 30.99
C ILE A 36 -10.68 -8.24 31.04
N ALA A 37 -9.76 -8.17 30.05
CA ALA A 37 -8.58 -9.02 30.00
C ALA A 37 -7.67 -8.84 31.25
N LEU A 38 -7.56 -7.62 31.75
CA LEU A 38 -6.83 -7.32 32.99
C LEU A 38 -7.51 -7.97 34.20
N ALA A 39 -8.81 -7.72 34.39
CA ALA A 39 -9.59 -8.26 35.53
C ALA A 39 -9.59 -9.80 35.57
N GLU A 40 -9.76 -10.44 34.39
CA GLU A 40 -9.64 -11.89 34.28
C GLU A 40 -8.24 -12.40 34.62
N SER A 41 -7.18 -11.71 34.17
CA SER A 41 -5.79 -12.07 34.46
C SER A 41 -5.49 -11.94 35.96
N GLU A 42 -5.96 -10.87 36.58
CA GLU A 42 -5.83 -10.63 38.01
C GLU A 42 -6.55 -11.72 38.83
N MET A 43 -7.79 -12.06 38.45
CA MET A 43 -8.55 -13.14 39.08
C MET A 43 -7.85 -14.49 38.97
N GLU A 44 -7.38 -14.86 37.78
CA GLU A 44 -6.68 -16.11 37.54
C GLU A 44 -5.34 -16.23 38.29
N LEU A 45 -4.71 -15.10 38.57
CA LEU A 45 -3.46 -15.02 39.35
C LEU A 45 -3.68 -14.86 40.85
N GLY A 46 -4.95 -14.89 41.30
CA GLY A 46 -5.30 -14.95 42.73
C GLY A 46 -5.49 -13.60 43.41
N LEU A 47 -5.55 -12.51 42.68
CA LEU A 47 -5.97 -11.22 43.22
C LEU A 47 -7.48 -11.24 43.59
N PRO A 48 -7.94 -10.35 44.48
CA PRO A 48 -9.33 -10.35 44.96
C PRO A 48 -10.32 -9.78 43.92
N VAL A 49 -10.33 -10.36 42.75
CA VAL A 49 -11.28 -10.12 41.67
C VAL A 49 -12.19 -11.34 41.55
N THR A 50 -13.49 -11.11 41.48
CA THR A 50 -14.51 -12.19 41.47
C THR A 50 -15.03 -12.44 40.05
N GLN A 51 -15.52 -13.66 39.78
CA GLN A 51 -16.18 -14.00 38.52
C GLN A 51 -17.39 -13.10 38.26
N GLU A 52 -18.14 -12.76 39.29
CA GLU A 52 -19.31 -11.87 39.19
C GLU A 52 -18.94 -10.47 38.68
N GLN A 53 -17.79 -9.93 39.10
CA GLN A 53 -17.27 -8.66 38.61
C GLN A 53 -16.84 -8.74 37.15
N VAL A 54 -16.18 -9.82 36.79
CA VAL A 54 -15.77 -10.05 35.37
C VAL A 54 -17.00 -10.20 34.47
N ASP A 55 -18.00 -10.95 34.89
CA ASP A 55 -19.24 -11.14 34.12
C ASP A 55 -20.01 -9.82 33.95
N GLU A 56 -20.04 -8.97 34.97
CA GLU A 56 -20.64 -7.64 34.87
C GLU A 56 -19.90 -6.75 33.86
N LEU A 57 -18.59 -6.76 33.88
CA LEU A 57 -17.78 -6.04 32.87
C LEU A 57 -18.07 -6.54 31.44
N LYS A 58 -18.12 -7.86 31.24
CA LYS A 58 -18.44 -8.45 29.93
C LYS A 58 -19.83 -8.08 29.43
N ALA A 59 -20.80 -8.01 30.31
CA ALA A 59 -22.19 -7.64 29.97
C ALA A 59 -22.28 -6.22 29.36
N HIS A 60 -21.35 -5.33 29.73
CA HIS A 60 -21.32 -3.94 29.29
C HIS A 60 -20.07 -3.62 28.41
N ALA A 61 -19.51 -4.61 27.72
CA ALA A 61 -18.32 -4.42 26.89
C ALA A 61 -18.55 -3.51 25.67
N GLU A 62 -19.77 -3.50 25.12
CA GLU A 62 -20.10 -2.87 23.83
C GLU A 62 -20.95 -1.59 23.94
N ASP A 63 -21.65 -1.38 25.03
CA ASP A 63 -22.60 -0.28 25.23
C ASP A 63 -21.97 0.92 25.92
N ILE A 64 -21.12 1.64 25.20
CA ILE A 64 -20.40 2.81 25.72
C ILE A 64 -21.38 3.95 26.04
N ASN A 65 -21.39 4.43 27.30
CA ASN A 65 -22.11 5.64 27.67
C ASN A 65 -21.24 6.88 27.45
N TYR A 66 -21.27 7.39 26.22
CA TYR A 66 -20.50 8.57 25.81
C TYR A 66 -20.89 9.82 26.59
N GLU A 67 -22.17 10.04 26.84
CA GLU A 67 -22.66 11.24 27.52
C GLU A 67 -22.03 11.37 28.91
N VAL A 68 -22.08 10.30 29.71
CA VAL A 68 -21.48 10.26 31.05
C VAL A 68 -19.96 10.41 30.99
N ALA A 69 -19.30 9.77 30.03
CA ALA A 69 -17.86 9.88 29.88
C ALA A 69 -17.42 11.31 29.51
N GLU A 70 -18.09 11.95 28.57
CA GLU A 70 -17.79 13.30 28.10
C GLU A 70 -18.08 14.35 29.19
N GLU A 71 -19.19 14.20 29.91
CA GLU A 71 -19.52 15.08 31.07
C GLU A 71 -18.43 14.98 32.13
N ARG A 72 -18.03 13.75 32.47
CA ARG A 72 -16.95 13.50 33.42
C ARG A 72 -15.61 14.08 32.98
N GLU A 73 -15.27 13.93 31.70
CA GLU A 73 -14.01 14.45 31.15
C GLU A 73 -13.94 15.98 31.22
N ARG A 74 -15.06 16.66 30.98
CA ARG A 74 -15.13 18.13 31.15
C ARG A 74 -14.79 18.58 32.57
N LEU A 75 -15.10 17.76 33.56
CA LEU A 75 -14.84 18.05 34.98
C LEU A 75 -13.40 17.71 35.38
N VAL A 76 -12.93 16.50 35.04
CA VAL A 76 -11.65 15.98 35.52
C VAL A 76 -10.48 16.13 34.57
N ARG A 77 -10.73 16.51 33.32
CA ARG A 77 -9.72 16.71 32.25
C ARG A 77 -8.83 15.50 32.01
N HIS A 78 -9.42 14.30 32.09
CA HIS A 78 -8.70 13.04 31.90
C HIS A 78 -9.61 11.99 31.28
N ASP A 79 -9.35 11.64 30.01
CA ASP A 79 -10.16 10.74 29.21
C ASP A 79 -10.29 9.33 29.79
N VAL A 80 -9.17 8.68 30.12
CA VAL A 80 -9.18 7.31 30.64
C VAL A 80 -9.97 7.21 31.94
N MET A 81 -9.75 8.14 32.90
CA MET A 81 -10.46 8.14 34.20
C MET A 81 -11.93 8.46 34.00
N SER A 82 -12.31 9.21 32.98
CA SER A 82 -13.71 9.48 32.65
C SER A 82 -14.43 8.24 32.13
N HIS A 83 -13.75 7.44 31.31
CA HIS A 83 -14.27 6.15 30.85
C HIS A 83 -14.29 5.08 31.96
N VAL A 84 -13.29 5.05 32.84
CA VAL A 84 -13.35 4.21 34.07
C VAL A 84 -14.59 4.55 34.90
N TYR A 85 -14.86 5.84 35.12
CA TYR A 85 -16.04 6.30 35.82
C TYR A 85 -17.35 5.87 35.13
N ALA A 86 -17.46 6.14 33.84
CA ALA A 86 -18.64 5.77 33.05
C ALA A 86 -18.91 4.25 33.06
N TYR A 87 -17.83 3.46 32.92
CA TYR A 87 -17.92 2.01 33.00
C TYR A 87 -18.34 1.52 34.41
N GLY A 88 -17.77 2.12 35.47
CA GLY A 88 -18.15 1.82 36.85
C GLY A 88 -19.60 2.16 37.20
N GLN A 89 -20.20 3.18 36.53
CA GLN A 89 -21.63 3.47 36.69
C GLN A 89 -22.52 2.35 36.14
N GLN A 90 -22.09 1.70 35.06
CA GLN A 90 -22.78 0.56 34.45
C GLN A 90 -22.47 -0.76 35.20
N CYS A 91 -21.31 -0.84 35.85
CA CYS A 91 -20.79 -2.04 36.53
C CYS A 91 -20.49 -1.75 38.01
N PRO A 92 -21.52 -1.53 38.86
CA PRO A 92 -21.32 -1.11 40.23
C PRO A 92 -20.54 -2.14 41.08
N LYS A 93 -20.68 -3.43 40.84
CA LYS A 93 -19.93 -4.48 41.54
C LYS A 93 -18.45 -4.49 41.16
N ALA A 94 -18.16 -4.20 39.89
CA ALA A 94 -16.82 -4.18 39.35
C ALA A 94 -16.13 -2.81 39.46
N ALA A 95 -16.85 -1.74 39.79
CA ALA A 95 -16.34 -0.36 39.79
C ALA A 95 -14.99 -0.19 40.52
N GLY A 96 -14.80 -0.91 41.62
CA GLY A 96 -13.56 -0.82 42.41
C GLY A 96 -12.36 -1.54 41.85
N ILE A 97 -12.52 -2.41 40.83
CA ILE A 97 -11.43 -3.19 40.22
C ILE A 97 -11.12 -2.78 38.78
N ILE A 98 -11.91 -1.89 38.18
CA ILE A 98 -11.60 -1.38 36.85
C ILE A 98 -10.26 -0.62 36.90
N HIS A 99 -9.33 -1.00 36.00
CA HIS A 99 -8.03 -0.34 35.91
C HIS A 99 -7.10 -0.59 37.12
N LEU A 100 -7.31 -1.65 37.88
CA LEU A 100 -6.50 -1.99 39.06
C LEU A 100 -5.04 -2.21 38.63
N GLY A 101 -4.09 -1.60 39.33
CA GLY A 101 -2.66 -1.70 39.03
C GLY A 101 -2.19 -1.07 37.72
N ALA A 102 -3.09 -0.65 36.85
CA ALA A 102 -2.79 -0.12 35.52
C ALA A 102 -2.61 1.42 35.52
N THR A 103 -2.03 1.92 34.43
CA THR A 103 -1.95 3.36 34.10
C THR A 103 -2.66 3.63 32.79
N SER A 104 -2.89 4.90 32.44
CA SER A 104 -3.62 5.29 31.23
C SER A 104 -3.07 4.69 29.94
N CYS A 105 -1.73 4.53 29.85
CA CYS A 105 -1.10 3.93 28.69
C CYS A 105 -1.40 2.42 28.53
N TYR A 106 -1.87 1.75 29.59
CA TYR A 106 -2.34 0.38 29.45
C TYR A 106 -3.43 0.24 28.40
N VAL A 107 -4.50 1.02 28.51
CA VAL A 107 -5.57 0.97 27.50
C VAL A 107 -5.20 1.77 26.26
N GLY A 108 -4.60 2.95 26.38
CA GLY A 108 -4.28 3.80 25.25
C GLY A 108 -3.30 3.15 24.28
N ASP A 109 -2.17 2.71 24.78
CA ASP A 109 -1.07 2.19 23.96
C ASP A 109 -1.35 0.79 23.40
N ASN A 110 -1.93 -0.12 24.21
CA ASN A 110 -2.32 -1.43 23.68
C ASN A 110 -3.40 -1.28 22.61
N THR A 111 -4.35 -0.35 22.77
CA THR A 111 -5.37 -0.08 21.74
C THR A 111 -4.74 0.44 20.46
N ASP A 112 -3.79 1.35 20.53
CA ASP A 112 -3.09 1.86 19.33
C ASP A 112 -2.37 0.74 18.58
N ILE A 113 -1.70 -0.17 19.28
CA ILE A 113 -1.06 -1.36 18.66
C ILE A 113 -2.11 -2.25 18.00
N ILE A 114 -3.21 -2.54 18.68
CA ILE A 114 -4.30 -3.38 18.16
C ILE A 114 -4.89 -2.76 16.89
N ILE A 115 -5.23 -1.48 16.91
CA ILE A 115 -5.80 -0.77 15.77
C ILE A 115 -4.82 -0.77 14.59
N MET A 116 -3.55 -0.42 14.80
CA MET A 116 -2.54 -0.45 13.73
C MET A 116 -2.36 -1.86 13.16
N THR A 117 -2.39 -2.89 14.00
CA THR A 117 -2.29 -4.29 13.55
C THR A 117 -3.47 -4.69 12.69
N GLU A 118 -4.70 -4.38 13.11
CA GLU A 118 -5.91 -4.67 12.31
C GLU A 118 -5.93 -3.86 11.01
N ALA A 119 -5.56 -2.59 11.05
CA ALA A 119 -5.42 -1.75 9.86
C ALA A 119 -4.38 -2.31 8.87
N MET A 120 -3.25 -2.81 9.37
CA MET A 120 -2.24 -3.45 8.54
C MET A 120 -2.72 -4.76 7.90
N LYS A 121 -3.63 -5.51 8.55
CA LYS A 121 -4.29 -6.68 7.94
C LYS A 121 -5.19 -6.29 6.77
N ILE A 122 -5.91 -5.18 6.87
CA ILE A 122 -6.70 -4.62 5.74
C ILE A 122 -5.76 -4.23 4.59
N VAL A 123 -4.66 -3.54 4.88
CA VAL A 123 -3.65 -3.17 3.88
C VAL A 123 -3.10 -4.42 3.18
N ARG A 124 -2.76 -5.46 3.94
CA ARG A 124 -2.32 -6.76 3.38
C ARG A 124 -3.34 -7.36 2.42
N LYS A 125 -4.61 -7.42 2.83
CA LYS A 125 -5.71 -7.92 2.00
C LYS A 125 -5.80 -7.19 0.67
N LYS A 126 -5.72 -5.85 0.69
CA LYS A 126 -5.78 -5.02 -0.51
C LYS A 126 -4.54 -5.17 -1.40
N LEU A 127 -3.34 -5.27 -0.84
CA LEU A 127 -2.13 -5.57 -1.61
C LEU A 127 -2.21 -6.92 -2.34
N VAL A 128 -2.71 -7.95 -1.68
CA VAL A 128 -2.95 -9.26 -2.32
C VAL A 128 -3.90 -9.13 -3.50
N ASN A 129 -4.97 -8.34 -3.36
CA ASN A 129 -5.92 -8.09 -4.45
C ASN A 129 -5.29 -7.28 -5.61
N VAL A 130 -4.48 -6.27 -5.32
CA VAL A 130 -3.70 -5.53 -6.34
C VAL A 130 -2.81 -6.50 -7.15
N ILE A 131 -2.05 -7.35 -6.47
CA ILE A 131 -1.18 -8.34 -7.11
C ILE A 131 -1.99 -9.32 -7.97
N ARG A 132 -3.14 -9.79 -7.47
CA ARG A 132 -4.05 -10.68 -8.21
C ARG A 132 -4.56 -10.03 -9.50
N ILE A 133 -5.04 -8.80 -9.43
CA ILE A 133 -5.55 -8.06 -10.59
C ILE A 133 -4.44 -7.85 -11.62
N LEU A 134 -3.29 -7.35 -11.19
CA LEU A 134 -2.14 -7.13 -12.07
C LEU A 134 -1.60 -8.43 -12.68
N SER A 135 -1.72 -9.57 -11.98
CA SER A 135 -1.30 -10.88 -12.52
C SER A 135 -2.16 -11.30 -13.71
N HIS A 136 -3.47 -11.07 -13.65
CA HIS A 136 -4.37 -11.34 -14.77
C HIS A 136 -4.04 -10.44 -15.97
N PHE A 137 -3.84 -9.15 -15.74
CA PHE A 137 -3.44 -8.21 -16.77
C PHE A 137 -2.09 -8.60 -17.42
N ALA A 138 -1.10 -8.97 -16.61
CA ALA A 138 0.20 -9.37 -17.13
C ALA A 138 0.12 -10.66 -17.98
N GLU A 139 -0.69 -11.64 -17.57
CA GLU A 139 -0.91 -12.88 -18.34
C GLU A 139 -1.61 -12.60 -19.66
N GLU A 140 -2.66 -11.76 -19.66
CA GLU A 140 -3.41 -11.39 -20.86
C GLU A 140 -2.53 -10.73 -21.91
N TYR A 141 -1.61 -9.83 -21.49
CA TYR A 141 -0.80 -9.04 -22.41
C TYR A 141 0.68 -9.44 -22.45
N LYS A 142 1.03 -10.65 -22.00
CA LYS A 142 2.43 -11.12 -21.96
C LYS A 142 3.13 -11.16 -23.29
N ASP A 143 2.36 -11.38 -24.38
CA ASP A 143 2.87 -11.52 -25.73
C ASP A 143 2.71 -10.24 -26.58
N LEU A 144 2.04 -9.20 -26.08
CA LEU A 144 1.81 -7.96 -26.85
C LEU A 144 3.06 -7.07 -26.84
N PRO A 145 3.80 -6.94 -27.98
CA PRO A 145 4.96 -6.08 -28.07
C PRO A 145 4.58 -4.61 -27.89
N THR A 146 5.44 -3.87 -27.19
CA THR A 146 5.35 -2.41 -27.04
C THR A 146 6.75 -1.81 -26.97
N LEU A 147 6.90 -0.53 -27.28
CA LEU A 147 8.15 0.17 -27.05
C LEU A 147 8.45 0.22 -25.55
N ALA A 148 9.67 -0.09 -25.17
CA ALA A 148 10.21 0.30 -23.88
C ALA A 148 10.80 1.72 -23.98
N PHE A 149 10.88 2.38 -22.83
CA PHE A 149 11.47 3.71 -22.75
C PHE A 149 12.56 3.74 -21.66
N THR A 150 13.73 4.26 -22.04
CA THR A 150 14.76 4.66 -21.10
C THR A 150 15.01 6.15 -21.28
N HIS A 151 15.18 6.89 -20.18
CA HIS A 151 15.25 8.37 -20.24
C HIS A 151 14.04 9.00 -20.97
N PHE A 152 12.91 8.32 -20.96
CA PHE A 152 11.71 8.62 -21.73
C PHE A 152 11.94 8.72 -23.24
N GLN A 153 12.98 8.07 -23.75
CA GLN A 153 13.24 7.90 -25.17
C GLN A 153 12.93 6.45 -25.58
N PRO A 154 12.45 6.22 -26.82
CA PRO A 154 12.22 4.89 -27.34
C PRO A 154 13.48 4.03 -27.25
N ALA A 155 13.31 2.84 -26.72
CA ALA A 155 14.34 1.83 -26.57
C ALA A 155 13.88 0.50 -27.18
N GLN A 156 14.65 -0.56 -26.98
CA GLN A 156 14.27 -1.89 -27.47
C GLN A 156 12.86 -2.28 -26.98
N PRO A 157 12.07 -2.98 -27.81
CA PRO A 157 10.74 -3.44 -27.42
C PRO A 157 10.74 -4.35 -26.19
N THR A 158 9.67 -4.28 -25.46
CA THR A 158 9.26 -5.21 -24.39
C THR A 158 7.85 -5.70 -24.69
N THR A 159 7.15 -6.28 -23.69
CA THR A 159 5.70 -6.54 -23.82
C THR A 159 4.94 -5.78 -22.76
N VAL A 160 3.64 -5.52 -23.02
CA VAL A 160 2.74 -4.86 -22.08
C VAL A 160 2.65 -5.63 -20.77
N GLY A 161 2.52 -6.97 -20.83
CA GLY A 161 2.51 -7.84 -19.67
C GLY A 161 3.84 -7.81 -18.88
N LYS A 162 4.99 -7.78 -19.58
CA LYS A 162 6.29 -7.65 -18.91
C LYS A 162 6.41 -6.32 -18.16
N ARG A 163 5.89 -5.24 -18.69
CA ARG A 163 5.84 -3.95 -17.97
C ARG A 163 5.03 -4.05 -16.68
N ALA A 164 3.89 -4.75 -16.69
CA ALA A 164 3.08 -4.95 -15.50
C ALA A 164 3.82 -5.76 -14.41
N THR A 165 4.72 -6.68 -14.77
CA THR A 165 5.53 -7.39 -13.78
C THR A 165 6.46 -6.47 -12.98
N LEU A 166 6.85 -5.33 -13.53
CA LEU A 166 7.67 -4.34 -12.79
C LEU A 166 6.86 -3.70 -11.67
N TRP A 167 5.60 -3.37 -11.91
CA TRP A 167 4.71 -2.84 -10.88
C TRP A 167 4.41 -3.89 -9.80
N MET A 168 4.14 -5.14 -10.21
CA MET A 168 3.89 -6.24 -9.28
C MET A 168 5.10 -6.54 -8.39
N GLN A 169 6.32 -6.46 -8.92
CA GLN A 169 7.53 -6.69 -8.14
C GLN A 169 7.62 -5.74 -6.94
N GLU A 170 7.29 -4.46 -7.14
CA GLU A 170 7.30 -3.47 -6.06
C GLU A 170 6.21 -3.75 -5.02
N PHE A 171 4.98 -4.06 -5.45
CA PHE A 171 3.90 -4.44 -4.51
C PHE A 171 4.17 -5.76 -3.78
N LEU A 172 4.92 -6.70 -4.36
CA LEU A 172 5.36 -7.91 -3.65
C LEU A 172 6.35 -7.59 -2.54
N MET A 173 7.30 -6.68 -2.78
CA MET A 173 8.21 -6.18 -1.73
C MET A 173 7.42 -5.52 -0.59
N ASP A 174 6.43 -4.69 -0.93
CA ASP A 174 5.55 -4.06 0.06
C ASP A 174 4.77 -5.11 0.88
N LEU A 175 4.28 -6.17 0.24
CA LEU A 175 3.58 -7.25 0.93
C LEU A 175 4.50 -7.99 1.92
N GLU A 176 5.75 -8.25 1.55
CA GLU A 176 6.74 -8.85 2.44
C GLU A 176 6.99 -7.98 3.68
N ASP A 177 7.10 -6.66 3.50
CA ASP A 177 7.28 -5.71 4.60
C ASP A 177 6.05 -5.68 5.53
N VAL A 178 4.84 -5.72 4.97
CA VAL A 178 3.58 -5.82 5.74
C VAL A 178 3.54 -7.13 6.54
N GLU A 179 3.84 -8.27 5.91
CA GLU A 179 3.88 -9.58 6.57
C GLU A 179 4.92 -9.58 7.72
N TYR A 180 6.08 -8.98 7.48
CA TYR A 180 7.11 -8.84 8.51
C TYR A 180 6.61 -8.03 9.72
N GLN A 181 5.99 -6.88 9.50
CA GLN A 181 5.46 -6.06 10.60
C GLN A 181 4.37 -6.81 11.38
N LEU A 182 3.46 -7.49 10.69
CA LEU A 182 2.43 -8.31 11.33
C LEU A 182 3.02 -9.46 12.16
N SER A 183 4.10 -10.09 11.68
CA SER A 183 4.79 -11.17 12.41
C SER A 183 5.51 -10.70 13.69
N LYS A 184 5.72 -9.39 13.84
CA LYS A 184 6.39 -8.79 15.01
C LYS A 184 5.42 -8.10 15.96
N ALA A 185 4.11 -8.18 15.70
CA ALA A 185 3.10 -7.54 16.54
C ALA A 185 3.15 -8.04 17.99
N LYS A 186 3.32 -7.10 18.93
CA LYS A 186 3.40 -7.34 20.37
C LYS A 186 2.61 -6.25 21.08
N LEU A 187 1.95 -6.60 22.18
CA LEU A 187 1.33 -5.62 23.05
C LEU A 187 2.37 -4.91 23.93
N LEU A 188 1.98 -3.75 24.47
CA LEU A 188 2.71 -3.13 25.57
C LEU A 188 2.63 -4.03 26.82
N GLY A 189 1.47 -4.57 27.10
CA GLY A 189 1.13 -5.19 28.38
C GLY A 189 0.72 -4.15 29.42
N SER A 190 0.75 -4.51 30.67
CA SER A 190 0.49 -3.60 31.80
C SER A 190 1.77 -3.34 32.58
N LYS A 191 2.54 -2.36 32.11
CA LYS A 191 3.89 -2.05 32.59
C LYS A 191 3.94 -1.08 33.79
N GLY A 192 2.87 -0.33 34.01
CA GLY A 192 2.81 0.69 35.06
C GLY A 192 3.46 2.03 34.67
N THR A 193 3.64 2.90 35.64
CA THR A 193 3.98 4.30 35.43
C THR A 193 5.33 4.51 34.74
N THR A 194 6.30 3.67 35.03
CA THR A 194 7.69 3.77 34.54
C THR A 194 8.17 2.46 33.90
N GLY A 195 7.30 1.53 33.64
CA GLY A 195 7.63 0.25 33.00
C GLY A 195 8.12 -0.83 33.97
N THR A 196 8.05 -0.58 35.27
CA THR A 196 8.63 -1.48 36.30
C THR A 196 7.64 -2.46 36.92
N GLN A 197 6.34 -2.37 36.56
CA GLN A 197 5.27 -3.16 37.17
C GLN A 197 5.17 -3.07 38.69
N ALA A 198 5.67 -1.96 39.28
CA ALA A 198 5.73 -1.80 40.74
C ALA A 198 4.37 -1.98 41.43
N SER A 199 3.27 -1.50 40.82
CA SER A 199 1.91 -1.67 41.36
C SER A 199 1.51 -3.15 41.42
N PHE A 200 1.86 -3.96 40.42
CA PHE A 200 1.56 -5.39 40.44
C PHE A 200 2.44 -6.15 41.41
N LEU A 201 3.71 -5.74 41.54
CA LEU A 201 4.59 -6.34 42.54
C LEU A 201 4.03 -6.11 43.94
N GLU A 202 3.50 -4.91 44.23
CA GLU A 202 2.79 -4.60 45.49
C GLU A 202 1.52 -5.42 45.66
N LEU A 203 0.66 -5.51 44.63
CA LEU A 203 -0.57 -6.30 44.66
C LEU A 203 -0.35 -7.80 44.88
N PHE A 204 0.81 -8.32 44.48
CA PHE A 204 1.23 -9.71 44.70
C PHE A 204 2.17 -9.89 45.90
N ASP A 205 2.19 -8.98 46.87
CA ASP A 205 2.98 -9.04 48.09
C ASP A 205 4.49 -9.31 47.80
N GLY A 206 5.04 -8.70 46.76
CA GLY A 206 6.44 -8.86 46.35
C GLY A 206 6.72 -10.11 45.51
N ASN A 207 5.71 -10.85 45.06
CA ASN A 207 5.90 -12.05 44.22
C ASN A 207 6.15 -11.63 42.75
N ASP A 208 7.44 -11.59 42.38
CA ASP A 208 7.94 -11.21 41.07
C ASP A 208 7.38 -12.15 39.92
N GLU A 209 7.33 -13.45 40.19
CA GLU A 209 6.83 -14.42 39.19
C GLU A 209 5.38 -14.16 38.85
N MET A 210 4.53 -13.84 39.82
CA MET A 210 3.10 -13.54 39.57
C MET A 210 2.93 -12.21 38.89
N ALA A 211 3.67 -11.17 39.25
CA ALA A 211 3.65 -9.89 38.57
C ALA A 211 4.09 -10.01 37.12
N ALA A 212 5.10 -10.82 36.81
CA ALA A 212 5.58 -11.07 35.46
C ALA A 212 4.53 -11.79 34.56
N LYS A 213 3.69 -12.65 35.15
CA LYS A 213 2.65 -13.40 34.42
C LYS A 213 1.48 -12.53 33.89
N ILE A 214 1.29 -11.34 34.45
CA ILE A 214 0.20 -10.42 34.02
C ILE A 214 0.26 -10.15 32.52
N ASP A 215 1.43 -9.80 32.00
CA ASP A 215 1.58 -9.45 30.58
C ASP A 215 1.29 -10.65 29.65
N ALA A 216 1.77 -11.83 30.00
CA ALA A 216 1.51 -13.03 29.21
C ALA A 216 0.02 -13.38 29.15
N LYS A 217 -0.68 -13.23 30.29
CA LYS A 217 -2.12 -13.46 30.39
C LYS A 217 -2.92 -12.45 29.57
N ILE A 218 -2.57 -11.17 29.62
CA ILE A 218 -3.20 -10.12 28.84
C ILE A 218 -2.98 -10.37 27.35
N ALA A 219 -1.74 -10.71 26.94
CA ALA A 219 -1.44 -11.02 25.54
C ALA A 219 -2.28 -12.17 25.02
N GLU A 220 -2.35 -13.29 25.76
CA GLU A 220 -3.15 -14.47 25.42
C GLU A 220 -4.63 -14.10 25.21
N LYS A 221 -5.22 -13.37 26.16
CA LYS A 221 -6.64 -12.96 26.12
C LYS A 221 -6.97 -11.99 24.99
N MET A 222 -6.01 -11.20 24.57
CA MET A 222 -6.14 -10.28 23.45
C MET A 222 -5.72 -10.88 22.09
N GLY A 223 -5.31 -12.15 22.05
CA GLY A 223 -4.93 -12.87 20.83
C GLY A 223 -3.54 -12.53 20.30
N TYR A 224 -2.62 -12.13 21.17
CA TYR A 224 -1.21 -11.85 20.85
C TYR A 224 -0.28 -12.87 21.48
N GLU A 225 0.83 -13.14 20.81
CA GLU A 225 1.83 -14.10 21.32
C GLU A 225 2.60 -13.59 22.53
N SER A 226 2.81 -12.27 22.62
CA SER A 226 3.64 -11.68 23.67
C SER A 226 3.44 -10.16 23.83
N CYS A 227 3.98 -9.64 24.91
CA CYS A 227 4.20 -8.22 25.13
C CYS A 227 5.67 -7.84 24.90
N PHE A 228 5.96 -6.53 24.79
CA PHE A 228 7.33 -6.04 24.86
C PHE A 228 7.98 -6.48 26.18
N ALA A 229 9.18 -7.02 26.10
CA ALA A 229 9.90 -7.52 27.28
C ALA A 229 10.21 -6.40 28.28
N VAL A 230 10.59 -5.23 27.77
CA VAL A 230 10.83 -4.02 28.54
C VAL A 230 10.24 -2.80 27.86
N SER A 231 9.82 -1.83 28.65
CA SER A 231 9.33 -0.54 28.15
C SER A 231 9.46 0.53 29.23
N GLY A 232 9.25 1.78 28.89
CA GLY A 232 8.84 2.81 29.83
C GLY A 232 7.35 2.71 30.12
N GLN A 233 6.69 3.84 30.27
CA GLN A 233 5.22 3.88 30.43
C GLN A 233 4.50 3.49 29.12
N THR A 234 5.14 3.71 27.97
CA THR A 234 4.61 3.52 26.62
C THR A 234 5.35 2.41 25.88
N TYR A 235 4.74 1.87 24.83
CA TYR A 235 5.53 1.10 23.85
C TYR A 235 6.55 2.01 23.14
N PRO A 236 7.66 1.46 22.64
CA PRO A 236 8.64 2.27 21.90
C PRO A 236 7.99 2.97 20.71
N ARG A 237 7.97 4.29 20.67
CA ARG A 237 7.37 5.07 19.54
C ARG A 237 8.06 4.80 18.19
N LYS A 238 9.17 4.08 18.21
CA LYS A 238 9.80 3.49 17.04
C LYS A 238 8.85 2.61 16.23
N LEU A 239 7.88 1.95 16.88
CA LEU A 239 6.88 1.13 16.21
C LEU A 239 6.02 1.95 15.24
N ASP A 240 5.57 3.14 15.64
CA ASP A 240 4.77 4.02 14.78
C ASP A 240 5.56 4.41 13.52
N SER A 241 6.86 4.72 13.69
CA SER A 241 7.76 5.03 12.59
C SER A 241 7.93 3.82 11.64
N GLN A 242 8.08 2.62 12.18
CA GLN A 242 8.18 1.40 11.35
C GLN A 242 6.90 1.15 10.56
N MET A 243 5.73 1.28 11.19
CA MET A 243 4.43 1.12 10.52
C MET A 243 4.26 2.13 9.38
N LEU A 244 4.49 3.42 9.64
CA LEU A 244 4.31 4.45 8.63
C LEU A 244 5.38 4.39 7.52
N ASN A 245 6.57 3.86 7.79
CA ASN A 245 7.57 3.60 6.75
C ASN A 245 7.09 2.53 5.76
N VAL A 246 6.44 1.47 6.22
CA VAL A 246 5.82 0.46 5.34
C VAL A 246 4.73 1.11 4.48
N LEU A 247 3.84 1.92 5.07
CA LEU A 247 2.82 2.64 4.30
C LEU A 247 3.44 3.61 3.29
N SER A 248 4.56 4.25 3.63
CA SER A 248 5.31 5.12 2.72
C SER A 248 5.89 4.34 1.53
N CYS A 249 6.40 3.12 1.73
CA CYS A 249 6.88 2.26 0.64
C CYS A 249 5.72 1.88 -0.30
N ILE A 250 4.59 1.47 0.25
CA ILE A 250 3.36 1.19 -0.55
C ILE A 250 2.95 2.42 -1.38
N ALA A 251 2.99 3.61 -0.77
CA ALA A 251 2.68 4.85 -1.47
C ALA A 251 3.66 5.14 -2.62
N GLN A 252 4.95 4.80 -2.48
CA GLN A 252 5.95 4.93 -3.54
C GLN A 252 5.65 3.99 -4.71
N SER A 253 5.34 2.72 -4.45
CA SER A 253 4.95 1.74 -5.47
C SER A 253 3.68 2.17 -6.21
N ALA A 254 2.67 2.64 -5.48
CA ALA A 254 1.43 3.16 -6.07
C ALA A 254 1.67 4.42 -6.92
N ALA A 255 2.53 5.34 -6.46
CA ALA A 255 2.90 6.54 -7.21
C ALA A 255 3.63 6.17 -8.51
N LYS A 256 4.57 5.22 -8.46
CA LYS A 256 5.29 4.71 -9.64
C LYS A 256 4.31 4.12 -10.65
N PHE A 257 3.43 3.22 -10.23
CA PHE A 257 2.36 2.67 -11.07
C PHE A 257 1.52 3.77 -11.72
N SER A 258 1.00 4.71 -10.93
CA SER A 258 0.13 5.78 -11.41
C SER A 258 0.83 6.73 -12.38
N ASN A 259 2.11 7.02 -12.18
CA ASN A 259 2.88 7.85 -13.10
C ASN A 259 3.09 7.15 -14.44
N ASP A 260 3.37 5.84 -14.46
CA ASP A 260 3.49 5.08 -15.70
C ASP A 260 2.13 5.09 -16.45
N ILE A 261 1.00 4.89 -15.77
CA ILE A 261 -0.32 4.95 -16.42
C ILE A 261 -0.57 6.35 -17.02
N ARG A 262 -0.23 7.43 -16.31
CA ARG A 262 -0.37 8.80 -16.85
C ARG A 262 0.47 9.04 -18.10
N LEU A 263 1.69 8.52 -18.15
CA LEU A 263 2.57 8.61 -19.31
C LEU A 263 2.06 7.73 -20.46
N LEU A 264 1.58 6.52 -20.19
CA LEU A 264 0.99 5.62 -21.19
C LEU A 264 -0.31 6.19 -21.77
N GLN A 265 -1.12 6.85 -20.94
CA GLN A 265 -2.33 7.53 -21.40
C GLN A 265 -2.01 8.78 -22.26
N HIS A 266 -0.94 9.52 -21.94
CA HIS A 266 -0.42 10.56 -22.81
C HIS A 266 -0.05 10.00 -24.20
N LEU A 267 0.59 8.84 -24.25
CA LEU A 267 0.92 8.11 -25.48
C LEU A 267 -0.32 7.48 -26.14
N LYS A 268 -1.48 7.47 -25.49
CA LYS A 268 -2.72 6.81 -25.94
C LYS A 268 -2.57 5.30 -26.14
N GLU A 269 -1.62 4.68 -25.45
CA GLU A 269 -1.36 3.24 -25.52
C GLU A 269 -2.16 2.46 -24.50
N VAL A 270 -2.26 2.99 -23.27
CA VAL A 270 -3.05 2.42 -22.17
C VAL A 270 -3.73 3.55 -21.42
N GLU A 271 -5.01 3.39 -21.11
CA GLU A 271 -5.80 4.36 -20.35
C GLU A 271 -6.38 3.74 -19.09
N GLU A 272 -6.55 4.56 -18.04
CA GLU A 272 -7.35 4.18 -16.89
C GLU A 272 -8.83 4.04 -17.26
N PRO A 273 -9.66 3.29 -16.47
CA PRO A 273 -11.06 3.12 -16.79
C PRO A 273 -11.82 4.45 -16.78
N PHE A 274 -12.76 4.55 -17.74
CA PHE A 274 -13.61 5.73 -17.88
C PHE A 274 -15.07 5.29 -17.94
N GLU A 275 -15.87 5.78 -17.00
CA GLU A 275 -17.27 5.38 -16.89
C GLU A 275 -18.15 6.04 -17.93
N LYS A 276 -19.23 5.35 -18.32
CA LYS A 276 -20.13 5.77 -19.42
C LYS A 276 -20.64 7.22 -19.26
N ASN A 277 -20.90 7.65 -18.05
CA ASN A 277 -21.45 8.97 -17.72
C ASN A 277 -20.41 9.92 -17.13
N GLN A 278 -19.14 9.54 -17.10
CA GLN A 278 -18.07 10.35 -16.54
C GLN A 278 -17.77 11.53 -17.46
N ILE A 279 -17.58 12.70 -16.87
CA ILE A 279 -17.13 13.92 -17.59
C ILE A 279 -15.64 14.08 -17.33
N GLY A 280 -14.82 13.92 -18.36
CA GLY A 280 -13.36 14.06 -18.26
C GLY A 280 -12.86 15.51 -18.32
N SER A 281 -13.65 16.41 -18.90
CA SER A 281 -13.30 17.83 -19.05
C SER A 281 -14.55 18.67 -19.21
N SER A 282 -14.60 19.82 -18.53
CA SER A 282 -15.71 20.78 -18.65
C SER A 282 -15.72 21.53 -20.00
N ALA A 283 -14.57 21.60 -20.67
CA ALA A 283 -14.41 22.38 -21.93
C ALA A 283 -14.32 21.49 -23.17
N MET A 284 -13.73 20.30 -23.05
CA MET A 284 -13.50 19.39 -24.20
C MET A 284 -14.10 18.02 -23.88
N ALA A 285 -15.30 17.76 -24.38
CA ALA A 285 -16.10 16.60 -24.01
C ALA A 285 -15.42 15.22 -24.30
N TYR A 286 -14.55 15.15 -25.31
CA TYR A 286 -13.83 13.94 -25.69
C TYR A 286 -12.58 13.67 -24.82
N LYS A 287 -12.12 14.66 -24.06
CA LYS A 287 -10.87 14.59 -23.29
C LYS A 287 -11.03 13.68 -22.06
N ARG A 288 -10.24 12.64 -22.00
CA ARG A 288 -10.18 11.72 -20.86
C ARG A 288 -8.92 12.03 -20.05
N ASN A 289 -9.10 12.58 -18.87
CA ASN A 289 -8.00 12.86 -17.95
C ASN A 289 -7.76 11.67 -17.03
N PRO A 290 -6.51 11.30 -16.72
CA PRO A 290 -6.18 10.21 -15.78
C PRO A 290 -6.37 10.65 -14.32
N MET A 291 -7.59 11.05 -13.95
CA MET A 291 -7.89 11.68 -12.66
C MET A 291 -7.68 10.74 -11.48
N ARG A 292 -7.91 9.43 -11.66
CA ARG A 292 -7.69 8.43 -10.62
C ARG A 292 -6.20 8.25 -10.36
N SER A 293 -5.41 8.13 -11.41
CA SER A 293 -3.94 8.05 -11.33
C SER A 293 -3.33 9.34 -10.76
N GLU A 294 -3.85 10.51 -11.11
CA GLU A 294 -3.43 11.79 -10.51
C GLU A 294 -3.74 11.84 -9.01
N ARG A 295 -4.88 11.29 -8.58
CA ARG A 295 -5.25 11.22 -7.17
C ARG A 295 -4.34 10.26 -6.39
N ILE A 296 -4.01 9.09 -6.96
CA ILE A 296 -3.02 8.17 -6.39
C ILE A 296 -1.71 8.92 -6.13
N ALA A 297 -1.16 9.58 -7.15
CA ALA A 297 0.11 10.32 -7.03
C ALA A 297 0.05 11.44 -5.99
N SER A 298 -1.09 12.13 -5.84
CA SER A 298 -1.24 13.22 -4.88
C SER A 298 -1.36 12.72 -3.43
N LEU A 299 -2.13 11.67 -3.19
CA LEU A 299 -2.25 11.05 -1.86
C LEU A 299 -0.95 10.35 -1.44
N ALA A 300 -0.22 9.77 -2.39
CA ALA A 300 1.08 9.16 -2.12
C ALA A 300 2.09 10.15 -1.54
N ARG A 301 2.15 11.37 -2.08
CA ARG A 301 3.00 12.44 -1.52
C ARG A 301 2.66 12.75 -0.07
N TYR A 302 1.36 12.76 0.25
CA TYR A 302 0.91 13.00 1.62
C TYR A 302 1.47 11.95 2.57
N ILE A 303 1.33 10.65 2.24
CA ILE A 303 1.81 9.56 3.08
C ILE A 303 3.33 9.59 3.23
N VAL A 304 4.08 9.80 2.13
CA VAL A 304 5.55 9.84 2.16
C VAL A 304 6.05 10.95 3.11
N VAL A 305 5.41 12.12 3.07
CA VAL A 305 5.76 13.24 3.98
C VAL A 305 5.29 12.97 5.40
N ASP A 306 4.09 12.41 5.59
CA ASP A 306 3.53 12.11 6.91
C ASP A 306 4.37 11.08 7.68
N ALA A 307 5.02 10.15 7.01
CA ALA A 307 5.93 9.17 7.64
C ALA A 307 7.11 9.81 8.40
N LEU A 308 7.41 11.08 8.17
CA LEU A 308 8.41 11.83 8.95
C LEU A 308 7.92 12.16 10.37
N ASN A 309 6.60 12.32 10.56
CA ASN A 309 6.03 12.65 11.87
C ASN A 309 6.44 11.63 12.95
N PRO A 310 6.13 10.32 12.82
CA PRO A 310 6.51 9.35 13.84
C PRO A 310 8.02 9.12 13.94
N ALA A 311 8.78 9.34 12.87
CA ALA A 311 10.24 9.25 12.91
C ALA A 311 10.84 10.35 13.81
N ILE A 312 10.36 11.58 13.69
CA ILE A 312 10.77 12.70 14.55
C ILE A 312 10.28 12.46 15.97
N THR A 313 9.01 12.08 16.16
CA THR A 313 8.44 11.77 17.46
C THR A 313 9.26 10.70 18.21
N ALA A 314 9.62 9.60 17.53
CA ALA A 314 10.41 8.53 18.13
C ALA A 314 11.80 9.00 18.61
N SER A 315 12.41 9.92 17.86
CA SER A 315 13.75 10.43 18.16
C SER A 315 13.77 11.50 19.27
N THR A 316 12.63 12.09 19.61
CA THR A 316 12.50 13.16 20.60
C THR A 316 11.83 12.73 21.90
N GLN A 317 11.55 11.42 22.08
CA GLN A 317 11.02 10.91 23.34
C GLN A 317 12.05 11.02 24.47
N TRP A 318 11.57 11.33 25.69
CA TRP A 318 12.42 11.51 26.87
C TRP A 318 12.19 10.41 27.89
N PHE A 319 13.24 9.77 28.34
CA PHE A 319 13.25 8.77 29.43
C PHE A 319 12.07 7.77 29.31
N GLU A 320 11.27 7.64 30.35
CA GLU A 320 10.16 6.68 30.43
C GLU A 320 8.87 7.22 29.84
N ARG A 321 8.72 8.54 29.70
CA ARG A 321 7.54 9.18 29.12
C ARG A 321 7.75 10.68 28.82
N THR A 322 7.29 11.11 27.64
CA THR A 322 6.90 12.49 27.36
C THR A 322 5.54 12.47 26.64
N LEU A 323 4.76 13.55 26.67
CA LEU A 323 3.42 13.61 26.10
C LEU A 323 3.39 14.27 24.71
N ASP A 324 4.51 14.70 24.18
CA ASP A 324 4.59 15.39 22.88
C ASP A 324 4.22 14.50 21.67
N ASP A 325 4.25 13.19 21.85
CA ASP A 325 3.79 12.21 20.89
C ASP A 325 2.27 12.25 20.66
N SER A 326 1.50 12.53 21.71
CA SER A 326 0.09 12.24 21.80
C SER A 326 -0.75 12.96 20.73
N ALA A 327 -0.64 14.27 20.60
CA ALA A 327 -1.42 15.04 19.63
C ALA A 327 -0.97 14.75 18.19
N ASN A 328 0.32 14.61 17.96
CA ASN A 328 0.86 14.32 16.63
C ASN A 328 0.38 12.96 16.12
N LYS A 329 0.55 11.90 16.91
CA LYS A 329 0.18 10.55 16.45
C LYS A 329 -1.34 10.35 16.27
N ARG A 330 -2.17 11.10 16.97
CA ARG A 330 -3.65 11.09 16.78
C ARG A 330 -4.08 11.59 15.40
N ILE A 331 -3.21 12.31 14.72
CA ILE A 331 -3.41 12.83 13.36
C ILE A 331 -2.64 11.96 12.36
N SER A 332 -1.33 11.87 12.53
CA SER A 332 -0.42 11.25 11.56
C SER A 332 -0.72 9.76 11.33
N VAL A 333 -0.93 8.98 12.37
CA VAL A 333 -1.16 7.53 12.23
C VAL A 333 -2.49 7.22 11.54
N PRO A 334 -3.65 7.71 12.00
CA PRO A 334 -4.91 7.47 11.30
C PRO A 334 -4.90 7.94 9.85
N GLU A 335 -4.41 9.15 9.59
CA GLU A 335 -4.43 9.71 8.24
C GLU A 335 -3.53 8.96 7.27
N ALA A 336 -2.38 8.43 7.72
CA ALA A 336 -1.54 7.56 6.90
C ALA A 336 -2.26 6.27 6.49
N PHE A 337 -2.95 5.61 7.41
CA PHE A 337 -3.72 4.39 7.09
C PHE A 337 -4.93 4.68 6.21
N LEU A 338 -5.70 5.74 6.49
CA LEU A 338 -6.84 6.15 5.67
C LEU A 338 -6.41 6.52 4.25
N ALA A 339 -5.30 7.22 4.09
CA ALA A 339 -4.77 7.57 2.78
C ALA A 339 -4.23 6.36 2.02
N THR A 340 -3.57 5.41 2.71
CA THR A 340 -3.09 4.16 2.10
C THR A 340 -4.26 3.29 1.65
N ASP A 341 -5.31 3.18 2.45
CA ASP A 341 -6.56 2.50 2.09
C ASP A 341 -7.16 3.08 0.81
N ALA A 342 -7.27 4.40 0.75
CA ALA A 342 -7.76 5.11 -0.42
C ALA A 342 -6.90 4.87 -1.68
N ILE A 343 -5.57 4.89 -1.53
CA ILE A 343 -4.64 4.62 -2.65
C ILE A 343 -4.81 3.20 -3.16
N LEU A 344 -4.87 2.20 -2.29
CA LEU A 344 -4.99 0.80 -2.71
C LEU A 344 -6.32 0.53 -3.42
N ASN A 345 -7.42 1.15 -2.98
CA ASN A 345 -8.70 1.12 -3.70
C ASN A 345 -8.58 1.69 -5.10
N LEU A 346 -7.94 2.85 -5.21
CA LEU A 346 -7.72 3.48 -6.52
C LEU A 346 -6.83 2.62 -7.43
N VAL A 347 -5.75 2.04 -6.90
CA VAL A 347 -4.86 1.15 -7.65
C VAL A 347 -5.62 -0.08 -8.15
N MET A 348 -6.41 -0.75 -7.29
CA MET A 348 -7.25 -1.88 -7.71
C MET A 348 -8.21 -1.49 -8.82
N ASN A 349 -8.93 -0.38 -8.65
CA ASN A 349 -9.89 0.09 -9.64
C ASN A 349 -9.24 0.45 -10.98
N VAL A 350 -8.11 1.15 -10.96
CA VAL A 350 -7.37 1.50 -12.19
C VAL A 350 -6.83 0.23 -12.85
N ALA A 351 -6.19 -0.66 -12.09
CA ALA A 351 -5.58 -1.88 -12.62
C ALA A 351 -6.60 -2.85 -13.24
N ASP A 352 -7.77 -3.01 -12.60
CA ASP A 352 -8.85 -3.89 -13.09
C ASP A 352 -9.52 -3.36 -14.36
N GLY A 353 -9.52 -2.05 -14.54
CA GLY A 353 -10.18 -1.38 -15.67
C GLY A 353 -9.25 -0.84 -16.76
N LEU A 354 -7.95 -1.19 -16.75
CA LEU A 354 -7.01 -0.71 -17.76
C LEU A 354 -7.46 -1.06 -19.19
N VAL A 355 -7.47 -0.07 -20.06
CA VAL A 355 -7.81 -0.23 -21.47
C VAL A 355 -6.54 -0.13 -22.31
N VAL A 356 -6.20 -1.19 -23.02
CA VAL A 356 -5.03 -1.25 -23.91
C VAL A 356 -5.46 -1.01 -25.34
N TYR A 357 -4.70 -0.22 -26.09
CA TYR A 357 -4.93 0.08 -27.52
C TYR A 357 -3.83 -0.52 -28.41
N PRO A 358 -3.92 -1.81 -28.79
CA PRO A 358 -2.87 -2.50 -29.55
C PRO A 358 -2.52 -1.83 -30.88
N LYS A 359 -3.50 -1.20 -31.53
CA LYS A 359 -3.26 -0.52 -32.82
C LYS A 359 -2.45 0.77 -32.69
N VAL A 360 -2.60 1.49 -31.59
CA VAL A 360 -1.78 2.66 -31.27
C VAL A 360 -0.35 2.22 -30.96
N ILE A 361 -0.19 1.16 -30.15
CA ILE A 361 1.11 0.56 -29.83
C ILE A 361 1.81 0.11 -31.11
N GLU A 362 1.11 -0.58 -32.01
CA GLU A 362 1.64 -1.01 -33.31
C GLU A 362 2.11 0.19 -34.16
N GLN A 363 1.36 1.29 -34.16
CA GLN A 363 1.73 2.50 -34.89
C GLN A 363 3.03 3.10 -34.34
N HIS A 364 3.20 3.18 -33.02
CA HIS A 364 4.44 3.66 -32.41
C HIS A 364 5.62 2.74 -32.72
N LEU A 365 5.43 1.44 -32.66
CA LEU A 365 6.47 0.46 -33.05
C LEU A 365 6.92 0.64 -34.51
N ARG A 366 5.98 0.84 -35.43
CA ARG A 366 6.32 1.06 -36.85
C ARG A 366 7.18 2.29 -37.09
N ARG A 367 7.05 3.32 -36.24
CA ARG A 367 7.86 4.55 -36.38
C ARG A 367 9.30 4.36 -35.89
N GLU A 368 9.50 3.59 -34.85
CA GLU A 368 10.79 3.50 -34.15
C GLU A 368 11.57 2.21 -34.47
N LEU A 369 10.88 1.09 -34.65
CA LEU A 369 11.49 -0.22 -34.83
C LEU A 369 12.41 -0.33 -36.06
N PRO A 370 12.16 0.31 -37.22
CA PRO A 370 13.10 0.29 -38.36
C PRO A 370 14.51 0.72 -37.96
N PHE A 371 14.66 1.75 -37.11
CA PHE A 371 15.97 2.19 -36.65
C PHE A 371 16.66 1.17 -35.73
N MET A 372 15.88 0.48 -34.90
CA MET A 372 16.38 -0.54 -33.97
C MET A 372 16.76 -1.82 -34.69
N ALA A 373 16.11 -2.11 -35.82
CA ALA A 373 16.34 -3.30 -36.62
C ALA A 373 17.51 -3.20 -37.59
N THR A 374 18.16 -2.06 -37.69
CA THR A 374 19.25 -1.82 -38.65
C THR A 374 20.39 -2.83 -38.57
N GLU A 375 20.75 -3.26 -37.36
CA GLU A 375 21.78 -4.30 -37.18
C GLU A 375 21.33 -5.65 -37.78
N ASN A 376 20.09 -6.05 -37.54
CA ASN A 376 19.51 -7.29 -38.07
C ASN A 376 19.42 -7.25 -39.60
N ILE A 377 19.07 -6.10 -40.16
CA ILE A 377 19.04 -5.88 -41.62
C ILE A 377 20.44 -6.00 -42.20
N MET A 378 21.46 -5.37 -41.60
CA MET A 378 22.84 -5.49 -42.03
C MET A 378 23.35 -6.93 -41.95
N MET A 379 23.01 -7.64 -40.87
CA MET A 379 23.44 -9.04 -40.69
C MET A 379 22.80 -9.97 -41.75
N ASP A 380 21.52 -9.72 -42.08
CA ASP A 380 20.85 -10.49 -43.12
C ASP A 380 21.48 -10.24 -44.49
N ALA A 381 21.74 -8.98 -44.86
CA ALA A 381 22.42 -8.63 -46.12
C ALA A 381 23.86 -9.17 -46.17
N ALA A 382 24.60 -9.14 -45.04
CA ALA A 382 25.93 -9.72 -44.96
C ALA A 382 25.95 -11.25 -45.17
N LYS A 383 24.94 -11.96 -44.65
CA LYS A 383 24.78 -13.39 -44.92
C LYS A 383 24.50 -13.69 -46.38
N ARG A 384 23.96 -12.74 -47.12
CA ARG A 384 23.75 -12.83 -48.59
C ARG A 384 25.00 -12.46 -49.38
N GLY A 385 26.10 -12.09 -48.71
CA GLY A 385 27.41 -11.84 -49.32
C GLY A 385 27.81 -10.37 -49.47
N ALA A 386 27.05 -9.43 -48.95
CA ALA A 386 27.39 -8.01 -48.97
C ALA A 386 28.47 -7.66 -47.95
N ASP A 387 29.31 -6.65 -48.25
CA ASP A 387 30.34 -6.17 -47.32
C ASP A 387 29.74 -5.43 -46.10
N ARG A 388 30.06 -5.90 -44.92
CA ARG A 388 29.50 -5.35 -43.67
C ARG A 388 29.86 -3.87 -43.46
N GLN A 389 31.05 -3.41 -43.89
CA GLN A 389 31.48 -2.02 -43.67
C GLN A 389 30.74 -1.08 -44.62
N GLU A 390 30.53 -1.50 -45.86
CA GLU A 390 29.71 -0.76 -46.81
C GLU A 390 28.25 -0.71 -46.37
N LEU A 391 27.71 -1.84 -45.94
CA LEU A 391 26.34 -1.90 -45.39
C LEU A 391 26.15 -0.93 -44.23
N HIS A 392 27.12 -0.85 -43.32
CA HIS A 392 27.05 0.05 -42.17
C HIS A 392 26.96 1.53 -42.60
N GLU A 393 27.75 1.93 -43.56
CA GLU A 393 27.75 3.31 -44.08
C GLU A 393 26.42 3.61 -44.80
N HIS A 394 25.90 2.69 -45.60
CA HIS A 394 24.61 2.85 -46.26
C HIS A 394 23.47 2.94 -45.26
N VAL A 395 23.42 2.09 -44.22
CA VAL A 395 22.46 2.17 -43.13
C VAL A 395 22.52 3.52 -42.43
N ARG A 396 23.73 4.02 -42.14
CA ARG A 396 23.94 5.33 -41.50
C ARG A 396 23.35 6.46 -42.37
N VAL A 397 23.67 6.47 -43.66
CA VAL A 397 23.17 7.50 -44.60
C VAL A 397 21.64 7.45 -44.69
N HIS A 398 21.03 6.27 -44.86
CA HIS A 398 19.61 6.10 -44.96
C HIS A 398 18.90 6.45 -43.64
N SER A 399 19.48 6.07 -42.50
CA SER A 399 18.92 6.41 -41.17
C SER A 399 18.90 7.91 -40.92
N MET A 400 19.99 8.62 -41.30
CA MET A 400 20.04 10.09 -41.17
C MET A 400 19.02 10.76 -42.10
N ALA A 401 18.85 10.27 -43.31
CA ALA A 401 17.86 10.81 -44.23
C ALA A 401 16.42 10.56 -43.75
N ALA A 402 16.09 9.35 -43.26
CA ALA A 402 14.78 9.04 -42.71
C ALA A 402 14.53 9.86 -41.44
N SER A 403 15.52 10.03 -40.57
CA SER A 403 15.41 10.88 -39.38
C SER A 403 15.10 12.34 -39.73
N LYS A 404 15.68 12.85 -40.82
CA LYS A 404 15.38 14.20 -41.32
C LYS A 404 13.94 14.34 -41.77
N VAL A 405 13.41 13.37 -42.54
CA VAL A 405 12.00 13.33 -42.95
C VAL A 405 11.07 13.41 -41.75
N ILE A 406 11.36 12.58 -40.72
CA ILE A 406 10.52 12.58 -39.50
C ILE A 406 10.60 13.91 -38.74
N LYS A 407 11.83 14.42 -38.51
CA LYS A 407 12.04 15.54 -37.56
C LYS A 407 11.90 16.93 -38.18
N GLU A 408 12.30 17.09 -39.45
CA GLU A 408 12.30 18.39 -40.12
C GLU A 408 11.08 18.55 -41.03
N GLU A 409 10.59 17.47 -41.64
CA GLU A 409 9.49 17.53 -42.61
C GLU A 409 8.15 17.03 -42.04
N GLY A 410 8.17 16.40 -40.83
CA GLY A 410 6.98 15.83 -40.21
C GLY A 410 6.39 14.61 -40.94
N GLY A 411 7.20 13.95 -41.75
CA GLY A 411 6.81 12.80 -42.56
C GLY A 411 6.88 11.48 -41.75
N GLU A 412 6.47 10.39 -42.41
CA GLU A 412 6.58 9.03 -41.87
C GLU A 412 7.99 8.48 -42.02
N ASN A 413 8.32 7.43 -41.24
CA ASN A 413 9.61 6.75 -41.31
C ASN A 413 9.70 5.93 -42.62
N ASP A 414 10.51 6.39 -43.57
CA ASP A 414 10.72 5.77 -44.88
C ASP A 414 12.03 4.95 -44.98
N LEU A 415 12.61 4.60 -43.81
CA LEU A 415 13.90 3.89 -43.78
C LEU A 415 13.86 2.54 -44.50
N LEU A 416 12.80 1.77 -44.35
CA LEU A 416 12.69 0.46 -45.00
C LEU A 416 12.58 0.58 -46.52
N GLU A 417 11.83 1.57 -47.01
CA GLU A 417 11.69 1.89 -48.42
C GLU A 417 13.06 2.31 -49.04
N ARG A 418 13.85 3.13 -48.29
CA ARG A 418 15.18 3.53 -48.72
C ARG A 418 16.12 2.34 -48.82
N ILE A 419 16.12 1.46 -47.82
CA ILE A 419 16.94 0.25 -47.81
C ILE A 419 16.49 -0.72 -48.91
N ALA A 420 15.19 -0.91 -49.12
CA ALA A 420 14.66 -1.79 -50.19
C ALA A 420 15.07 -1.31 -51.60
N ASN A 421 15.19 0.01 -51.79
CA ASN A 421 15.58 0.62 -53.07
C ASN A 421 17.10 0.70 -53.26
N ASP A 422 17.90 0.31 -52.27
CA ASP A 422 19.36 0.29 -52.37
C ASP A 422 19.84 -1.12 -52.68
N PRO A 423 20.42 -1.31 -53.90
CA PRO A 423 20.79 -2.64 -54.38
C PRO A 423 21.82 -3.38 -53.54
N ILE A 424 22.60 -2.67 -52.70
CA ILE A 424 23.64 -3.28 -51.85
C ILE A 424 23.05 -4.25 -50.83
N PHE A 425 21.83 -4.01 -50.39
CA PHE A 425 21.15 -4.87 -49.39
C PHE A 425 20.57 -6.14 -50.03
N GLY A 426 20.22 -6.12 -51.28
CA GLY A 426 19.66 -7.28 -52.00
C GLY A 426 18.38 -7.83 -51.36
N VAL A 427 17.55 -6.97 -50.75
CA VAL A 427 16.34 -7.33 -50.03
C VAL A 427 15.12 -6.56 -50.59
N THR A 428 14.02 -7.19 -50.58
CA THR A 428 12.73 -6.55 -50.92
C THR A 428 12.07 -5.89 -49.69
N LEU A 429 11.15 -4.96 -49.92
CA LEU A 429 10.41 -4.33 -48.86
C LEU A 429 9.59 -5.35 -48.01
N ASP A 430 9.07 -6.41 -48.64
CA ASP A 430 8.32 -7.44 -47.91
C ASP A 430 9.24 -8.32 -47.06
N GLU A 431 10.44 -8.63 -47.52
CA GLU A 431 11.47 -9.30 -46.69
C GLU A 431 11.88 -8.43 -45.50
N LEU A 432 12.08 -7.12 -45.69
CA LEU A 432 12.37 -6.17 -44.63
C LEU A 432 11.23 -6.11 -43.58
N LYS A 433 9.99 -6.06 -44.00
CA LYS A 433 8.84 -6.13 -43.06
C LYS A 433 8.84 -7.41 -42.23
N GLY A 434 9.28 -8.53 -42.81
CA GLY A 434 9.45 -9.79 -42.06
C GLY A 434 10.65 -9.77 -41.08
N ILE A 435 11.72 -9.01 -41.40
CA ILE A 435 12.85 -8.82 -40.49
C ILE A 435 12.40 -7.92 -39.30
N VAL A 436 11.63 -6.88 -39.57
CA VAL A 436 11.18 -5.86 -38.58
C VAL A 436 9.87 -6.28 -37.87
N ASP A 437 9.66 -7.58 -37.67
CA ASP A 437 8.55 -8.09 -36.86
C ASP A 437 8.79 -7.78 -35.39
N PRO A 438 7.93 -7.01 -34.71
CA PRO A 438 8.13 -6.61 -33.31
C PRO A 438 8.35 -7.78 -32.35
N HIS A 439 7.72 -8.95 -32.58
CA HIS A 439 7.86 -10.15 -31.76
C HIS A 439 9.30 -10.70 -31.71
N LYS A 440 10.12 -10.39 -32.71
CA LYS A 440 11.53 -10.80 -32.75
C LYS A 440 12.43 -9.93 -31.89
N TYR A 441 11.94 -8.79 -31.39
CA TYR A 441 12.73 -7.78 -30.67
C TYR A 441 12.40 -7.68 -29.19
N VAL A 442 11.39 -8.39 -28.70
CA VAL A 442 10.97 -8.38 -27.27
C VAL A 442 11.87 -9.22 -26.37
N GLY A 443 12.88 -9.87 -26.93
CA GLY A 443 13.79 -10.73 -26.17
C GLY A 443 13.05 -11.84 -25.41
N ARG A 444 13.34 -11.97 -24.13
CA ARG A 444 12.71 -12.96 -23.25
C ARG A 444 11.48 -12.43 -22.50
N ALA A 445 10.95 -11.25 -22.86
CA ALA A 445 9.87 -10.61 -22.09
C ALA A 445 8.65 -11.52 -21.87
N PRO A 446 8.10 -12.23 -22.88
CA PRO A 446 6.99 -13.17 -22.65
C PRO A 446 7.35 -14.27 -21.66
N ARG A 447 8.49 -14.93 -21.87
CA ARG A 447 8.96 -16.03 -21.02
C ARG A 447 9.30 -15.57 -19.59
N GLN A 448 9.86 -14.37 -19.43
CA GLN A 448 10.11 -13.79 -18.12
C GLN A 448 8.81 -13.51 -17.38
N THR A 449 7.76 -13.04 -18.07
CA THR A 449 6.44 -12.84 -17.51
C THR A 449 5.84 -14.16 -17.02
N GLU A 450 5.85 -15.20 -17.84
CA GLU A 450 5.37 -16.54 -17.46
C GLU A 450 6.08 -17.10 -16.22
N ILE A 451 7.42 -17.06 -16.21
CA ILE A 451 8.22 -17.54 -15.07
C ILE A 451 7.90 -16.73 -13.81
N PHE A 452 7.82 -15.42 -13.91
CA PHE A 452 7.51 -14.56 -12.77
C PHE A 452 6.11 -14.84 -12.20
N LEU A 453 5.10 -14.97 -13.06
CA LEU A 453 3.74 -15.30 -12.64
C LEU A 453 3.65 -16.69 -12.00
N HIS A 454 4.34 -17.68 -12.56
CA HIS A 454 4.29 -19.05 -12.06
C HIS A 454 5.13 -19.26 -10.79
N ASP A 455 6.38 -18.78 -10.78
CA ASP A 455 7.35 -19.12 -9.75
C ASP A 455 7.35 -18.16 -8.57
N VAL A 456 6.92 -16.89 -8.77
CA VAL A 456 6.93 -15.85 -7.74
C VAL A 456 5.51 -15.47 -7.32
N VAL A 457 4.65 -15.08 -8.25
CA VAL A 457 3.32 -14.54 -7.93
C VAL A 457 2.37 -15.63 -7.46
N LYS A 458 2.27 -16.75 -8.20
CA LYS A 458 1.35 -17.83 -7.86
C LYS A 458 1.54 -18.38 -6.45
N PRO A 459 2.75 -18.70 -5.96
CA PRO A 459 2.94 -19.17 -4.58
C PRO A 459 2.48 -18.16 -3.53
N VAL A 460 2.60 -16.86 -3.80
CA VAL A 460 2.08 -15.82 -2.92
C VAL A 460 0.56 -15.86 -2.90
N LEU A 461 -0.08 -15.84 -4.07
CA LEU A 461 -1.55 -15.87 -4.17
C LEU A 461 -2.16 -17.16 -3.62
N ASP A 462 -1.49 -18.31 -3.75
CA ASP A 462 -1.93 -19.58 -3.19
C ASP A 462 -1.99 -19.55 -1.64
N ARG A 463 -1.05 -18.83 -0.97
CA ARG A 463 -1.11 -18.62 0.49
C ARG A 463 -2.34 -17.79 0.92
N TYR A 464 -2.89 -17.02 0.02
CA TYR A 464 -4.04 -16.14 0.23
C TYR A 464 -5.27 -16.56 -0.60
N ALA A 465 -5.40 -17.86 -0.91
CA ALA A 465 -6.51 -18.38 -1.71
C ALA A 465 -7.89 -18.09 -1.09
N ASP A 466 -7.96 -18.10 0.25
CA ASP A 466 -9.19 -17.82 1.00
C ASP A 466 -9.46 -16.30 1.18
N THR A 467 -8.55 -15.45 0.71
CA THR A 467 -8.75 -14.00 0.80
C THR A 467 -9.83 -13.57 -0.19
N GLU A 468 -10.88 -12.94 0.34
CA GLU A 468 -11.98 -12.41 -0.45
C GLU A 468 -11.49 -11.49 -1.56
N THR A 469 -11.99 -11.71 -2.77
CA THR A 469 -11.70 -10.82 -3.90
C THR A 469 -12.54 -9.56 -3.75
N GLU A 470 -11.88 -8.42 -3.61
CA GLU A 470 -12.53 -7.12 -3.55
C GLU A 470 -12.57 -6.48 -4.93
N THR A 471 -13.74 -5.98 -5.30
CA THR A 471 -13.90 -5.00 -6.38
C THR A 471 -13.97 -3.62 -5.73
N ALA A 472 -13.02 -2.75 -6.06
CA ALA A 472 -12.99 -1.41 -5.49
C ALA A 472 -14.06 -0.53 -6.14
N GLU A 473 -15.17 -0.27 -5.41
CA GLU A 473 -16.07 0.82 -5.73
C GLU A 473 -15.43 2.15 -5.30
N ILE A 474 -15.31 3.08 -6.23
CA ILE A 474 -14.78 4.41 -5.94
C ILE A 474 -15.94 5.38 -5.72
N ASN A 475 -16.07 5.90 -4.52
CA ASN A 475 -16.90 7.07 -4.23
C ASN A 475 -16.12 8.34 -4.60
N LEU A 476 -16.46 8.90 -5.74
CA LEU A 476 -15.84 10.14 -6.27
C LEU A 476 -16.58 11.40 -5.81
#